data_b294fd5144d88f84d4e4d5eae69c6d42
#
_entry.id   b294fd5144d88f84d4e4d5eae69c6d42
#
_cell.length_a   1.000
_cell.length_b   1.000
_cell.length_c   1.000
_cell.angle_alpha   90.00
_cell.angle_beta   90.00
_cell.angle_gamma   90.00
#
_symmetry.space_group_name_H-M   'P 1'
#
loop_
_entity.id
_entity.type
_entity.pdbx_description
1 polymer ?
#
loop_
_entity_poly.entity_id
_entity_poly.type
_entity_poly.pdbx_seq_one_letter_code
_entity_poly.pdbx_strand_id
1 'polypeptide(L)'
;MGKKLGIHAYGNVGRNVARIAKGFGMEIYAFDAFCPKEVIEKDGVKAVGSAEELYSTCDVVSLHIPATAETKNSINYALVNKMPKGGLLVNTARKEVINEAELIQLMEERTDLKYMTDIMPAANETFAAKFAGRYFSTPKKMGPRLPKPISTQVLPLPSRL
;
A
#
# COMPACT_ATOMS: atom_id res chain seq x y z
N MET A 1 4.50 -17.47 2.60
CA MET A 1 4.54 -17.80 4.00
C MET A 1 5.79 -17.29 4.62
N GLY A 2 5.72 -16.86 5.85
CA GLY A 2 6.87 -16.35 6.54
C GLY A 2 7.33 -14.97 6.11
N LYS A 3 6.61 -14.34 5.19
CA LYS A 3 6.94 -12.96 4.81
C LYS A 3 6.52 -12.02 5.94
N LYS A 4 7.22 -10.89 5.99
CA LYS A 4 6.94 -9.87 7.00
C LYS A 4 6.15 -8.74 6.37
N LEU A 5 4.97 -8.49 6.91
CA LEU A 5 4.09 -7.42 6.45
C LEU A 5 4.16 -6.26 7.45
N GLY A 6 4.45 -5.08 6.94
CA GLY A 6 4.43 -3.87 7.75
C GLY A 6 3.16 -3.08 7.47
N ILE A 7 2.53 -2.62 8.53
CA ILE A 7 1.34 -1.78 8.43
C ILE A 7 1.72 -0.39 8.90
N HIS A 8 1.69 0.57 8.00
CA HIS A 8 2.03 1.94 8.30
C HIS A 8 0.74 2.69 8.62
N ALA A 9 0.51 2.94 9.87
CA ALA A 9 -0.68 3.50 10.50
C ALA A 9 -1.71 2.40 10.81
N TYR A 10 -1.98 2.26 12.08
CA TYR A 10 -2.76 1.14 12.59
C TYR A 10 -4.16 1.57 12.98
N GLY A 11 -4.91 2.09 12.01
CA GLY A 11 -6.32 2.42 12.18
C GLY A 11 -7.21 1.22 11.85
N ASN A 12 -8.48 1.49 11.60
CA ASN A 12 -9.44 0.40 11.36
C ASN A 12 -9.05 -0.47 10.17
N VAL A 13 -8.64 0.15 9.06
CA VAL A 13 -8.27 -0.61 7.88
C VAL A 13 -6.99 -1.39 8.13
N GLY A 14 -6.00 -0.76 8.76
CA GLY A 14 -4.74 -1.43 9.07
C GLY A 14 -4.95 -2.62 9.98
N ARG A 15 -5.81 -2.49 10.98
CA ARG A 15 -6.12 -3.60 11.89
C ARG A 15 -6.79 -4.76 11.17
N ASN A 16 -7.68 -4.46 10.24
CA ASN A 16 -8.33 -5.50 9.46
C ASN A 16 -7.33 -6.21 8.55
N VAL A 17 -6.42 -5.46 7.93
CA VAL A 17 -5.38 -6.05 7.11
C VAL A 17 -4.50 -6.97 7.94
N ALA A 18 -4.15 -6.54 9.16
CA ALA A 18 -3.34 -7.38 10.05
C ALA A 18 -4.05 -8.69 10.36
N ARG A 19 -5.33 -8.61 10.67
CA ARG A 19 -6.10 -9.82 11.02
C ARG A 19 -6.14 -10.79 9.85
N ILE A 20 -6.38 -10.27 8.65
CA ILE A 20 -6.45 -11.12 7.47
C ILE A 20 -5.09 -11.73 7.16
N ALA A 21 -4.02 -10.93 7.22
CA ALA A 21 -2.68 -11.40 6.90
C ALA A 21 -2.20 -12.45 7.89
N LYS A 22 -2.59 -12.35 9.16
CA LYS A 22 -2.25 -13.37 10.13
C LYS A 22 -2.83 -14.73 9.73
N GLY A 23 -4.00 -14.72 9.12
CA GLY A 23 -4.61 -15.95 8.64
C GLY A 23 -3.80 -16.62 7.54
N PHE A 24 -2.92 -15.87 6.86
CA PHE A 24 -2.05 -16.42 5.83
C PHE A 24 -0.66 -16.79 6.36
N GLY A 25 -0.47 -16.71 7.67
CA GLY A 25 0.81 -17.10 8.27
C GLY A 25 1.90 -16.07 8.15
N MET A 26 1.56 -14.82 7.88
CA MET A 26 2.56 -13.75 7.80
C MET A 26 2.91 -13.22 9.20
N GLU A 27 4.14 -12.76 9.36
CA GLU A 27 4.50 -11.99 10.54
C GLU A 27 4.10 -10.54 10.32
N ILE A 28 3.39 -9.97 11.26
CA ILE A 28 2.81 -8.64 11.11
C ILE A 28 3.52 -7.66 12.02
N TYR A 29 3.98 -6.57 11.44
CA TYR A 29 4.59 -5.45 12.16
C TYR A 29 3.76 -4.22 11.88
N ALA A 30 3.75 -3.26 12.80
CA ALA A 30 3.01 -2.04 12.58
C ALA A 30 3.71 -0.86 13.25
N PHE A 31 3.56 0.29 12.65
CA PHE A 31 3.97 1.55 13.24
C PHE A 31 2.82 2.54 13.09
N ASP A 32 2.52 3.24 14.19
CA ASP A 32 1.53 4.30 14.17
C ASP A 32 2.00 5.38 15.15
N ALA A 33 2.11 6.60 14.67
CA ALA A 33 2.60 7.71 15.49
C ALA A 33 1.66 8.03 16.66
N PHE A 34 0.40 7.65 16.54
CA PHE A 34 -0.63 8.04 17.52
C PHE A 34 -1.23 6.87 18.28
N CYS A 35 -1.07 5.67 17.80
CA CYS A 35 -1.65 4.49 18.43
C CYS A 35 -0.64 3.90 19.42
N PRO A 36 -1.02 3.69 20.68
CA PRO A 36 -0.10 3.12 21.65
C PRO A 36 0.37 1.74 21.23
N LYS A 37 1.62 1.42 21.53
CA LYS A 37 2.17 0.12 21.20
C LYS A 37 1.38 -1.02 21.82
N GLU A 38 0.85 -0.78 23.02
CA GLU A 38 0.07 -1.81 23.72
C GLU A 38 -1.16 -2.22 22.93
N VAL A 39 -1.79 -1.27 22.25
CA VAL A 39 -2.97 -1.57 21.43
C VAL A 39 -2.58 -2.45 20.25
N ILE A 40 -1.46 -2.15 19.63
CA ILE A 40 -0.97 -2.95 18.50
C ILE A 40 -0.60 -4.35 18.97
N GLU A 41 0.13 -4.45 20.05
CA GLU A 41 0.62 -5.73 20.55
C GLU A 41 -0.50 -6.62 21.07
N LYS A 42 -1.59 -6.00 21.52
CA LYS A 42 -2.74 -6.75 21.99
C LYS A 42 -3.33 -7.59 20.86
N ASP A 43 -3.20 -7.15 19.63
CA ASP A 43 -3.71 -7.88 18.47
C ASP A 43 -2.73 -8.93 17.96
N GLY A 44 -1.63 -9.14 18.66
CA GLY A 44 -0.61 -10.09 18.21
C GLY A 44 0.27 -9.53 17.10
N VAL A 45 0.32 -8.23 16.96
CA VAL A 45 1.12 -7.53 15.97
C VAL A 45 2.34 -6.94 16.66
N LYS A 46 3.50 -6.98 16.00
CA LYS A 46 4.72 -6.44 16.59
C LYS A 46 4.78 -4.94 16.32
N ALA A 47 4.77 -4.16 17.40
CA ALA A 47 4.85 -2.70 17.29
C ALA A 47 6.31 -2.27 17.20
N VAL A 48 6.62 -1.47 16.17
CA VAL A 48 7.97 -0.93 16.02
C VAL A 48 7.98 0.56 16.40
N GLY A 49 9.16 1.08 16.66
CA GLY A 49 9.31 2.42 17.21
C GLY A 49 9.33 3.52 16.18
N SER A 50 9.49 3.21 14.90
CA SER A 50 9.59 4.23 13.87
C SER A 50 9.21 3.66 12.51
N ALA A 51 8.90 4.57 11.58
CA ALA A 51 8.64 4.15 10.20
C ALA A 51 9.90 3.54 9.60
N GLU A 52 11.06 4.11 9.90
CA GLU A 52 12.32 3.58 9.37
C GLU A 52 12.53 2.13 9.78
N GLU A 53 12.23 1.82 11.03
CA GLU A 53 12.33 0.44 11.50
C GLU A 53 11.37 -0.47 10.76
N LEU A 54 10.14 0.01 10.53
CA LEU A 54 9.13 -0.77 9.84
C LEU A 54 9.60 -1.13 8.43
N TYR A 55 10.08 -0.14 7.68
CA TYR A 55 10.49 -0.36 6.29
C TYR A 55 11.74 -1.22 6.20
N SER A 56 12.66 -1.10 7.15
CA SER A 56 13.89 -1.91 7.09
C SER A 56 13.64 -3.36 7.50
N THR A 57 12.53 -3.64 8.17
CA THR A 57 12.24 -4.99 8.67
C THR A 57 11.36 -5.79 7.72
N CYS A 58 10.41 -5.14 7.04
CA CYS A 58 9.32 -5.83 6.37
C CYS A 58 9.56 -6.00 4.89
N ASP A 59 9.10 -7.15 4.37
CA ASP A 59 9.17 -7.43 2.92
C ASP A 59 8.08 -6.71 2.15
N VAL A 60 6.94 -6.48 2.79
CA VAL A 60 5.81 -5.78 2.21
C VAL A 60 5.38 -4.71 3.20
N VAL A 61 5.19 -3.48 2.73
CA VAL A 61 4.67 -2.41 3.57
C VAL A 61 3.37 -1.91 2.95
N SER A 62 2.32 -1.93 3.75
CA SER A 62 1.00 -1.47 3.32
C SER A 62 0.69 -0.14 4.00
N LEU A 63 0.35 0.85 3.20
CA LEU A 63 0.11 2.21 3.68
C LEU A 63 -1.35 2.43 4.02
N HIS A 64 -1.58 2.94 5.22
CA HIS A 64 -2.94 3.27 5.68
C HIS A 64 -2.98 4.64 6.34
N ILE A 65 -1.97 5.47 6.07
CA ILE A 65 -1.86 6.79 6.68
C ILE A 65 -2.79 7.77 5.99
N PRO A 66 -3.41 8.66 6.75
CA PRO A 66 -4.22 9.70 6.14
C PRO A 66 -3.34 10.76 5.47
N ALA A 67 -3.90 11.47 4.51
CA ALA A 67 -3.18 12.55 3.85
C ALA A 67 -3.36 13.83 4.68
N THR A 68 -2.25 14.31 5.23
CA THR A 68 -2.23 15.55 6.01
C THR A 68 -1.02 16.35 5.59
N ALA A 69 -0.90 17.55 6.13
CA ALA A 69 0.28 18.38 5.84
C ALA A 69 1.56 17.65 6.26
N GLU A 70 1.52 16.93 7.36
CA GLU A 70 2.69 16.20 7.86
C GLU A 70 3.00 14.95 7.04
N THR A 71 1.98 14.30 6.49
CA THR A 71 2.19 13.05 5.77
C THR A 71 2.38 13.23 4.28
N LYS A 72 2.12 14.43 3.77
CA LYS A 72 2.30 14.70 2.35
C LYS A 72 3.76 14.47 1.96
N ASN A 73 3.97 13.64 0.95
CA ASN A 73 5.31 13.30 0.47
C ASN A 73 6.19 12.65 1.53
N SER A 74 5.61 12.11 2.60
CA SER A 74 6.40 11.50 3.67
C SER A 74 6.99 10.15 3.26
N ILE A 75 6.40 9.50 2.27
CA ILE A 75 6.91 8.23 1.76
C ILE A 75 7.84 8.59 0.61
N ASN A 76 9.13 8.66 0.93
CA ASN A 76 10.13 9.23 0.05
C ASN A 76 11.25 8.25 -0.23
N TYR A 77 12.25 8.70 -0.98
CA TYR A 77 13.40 7.89 -1.38
C TYR A 77 14.08 7.26 -0.17
N ALA A 78 14.41 8.07 0.82
CA ALA A 78 15.19 7.59 1.97
C ALA A 78 14.43 6.50 2.72
N LEU A 79 13.14 6.67 2.88
CA LEU A 79 12.34 5.71 3.64
C LEU A 79 12.16 4.40 2.89
N VAL A 80 11.76 4.47 1.64
CA VAL A 80 11.47 3.26 0.85
C VAL A 80 12.75 2.51 0.55
N ASN A 81 13.86 3.22 0.42
CA ASN A 81 15.15 2.57 0.16
C ASN A 81 15.60 1.66 1.31
N LYS A 82 15.01 1.82 2.48
CA LYS A 82 15.34 0.95 3.62
C LYS A 82 14.75 -0.45 3.48
N MET A 83 13.83 -0.64 2.56
CA MET A 83 13.20 -1.96 2.40
C MET A 83 14.20 -3.02 1.94
N PRO A 84 14.02 -4.26 2.41
CA PRO A 84 14.88 -5.36 1.96
C PRO A 84 14.76 -5.60 0.45
N LYS A 85 15.69 -6.35 -0.08
CA LYS A 85 15.70 -6.68 -1.50
C LYS A 85 14.40 -7.37 -1.88
N GLY A 86 13.81 -6.92 -2.97
CA GLY A 86 12.53 -7.47 -3.43
C GLY A 86 11.32 -6.88 -2.72
N GLY A 87 11.50 -5.77 -2.01
CA GLY A 87 10.41 -5.16 -1.25
C GLY A 87 9.25 -4.72 -2.11
N LEU A 88 8.05 -4.80 -1.54
CA LEU A 88 6.82 -4.38 -2.18
C LEU A 88 6.16 -3.30 -1.35
N LEU A 89 5.89 -2.16 -1.97
CA LEU A 89 5.16 -1.08 -1.33
C LEU A 89 3.73 -1.09 -1.86
N VAL A 90 2.75 -1.15 -0.95
CA VAL A 90 1.34 -1.17 -1.32
C VAL A 90 0.68 0.09 -0.79
N ASN A 91 0.04 0.83 -1.68
CA ASN A 91 -0.64 2.06 -1.28
C ASN A 91 -2.14 1.95 -1.57
N THR A 92 -2.92 1.75 -0.53
CA THR A 92 -4.36 1.82 -0.61
C THR A 92 -4.90 2.99 0.22
N ALA A 93 -4.01 3.91 0.59
CA ALA A 93 -4.37 5.07 1.41
C ALA A 93 -4.67 6.29 0.54
N ARG A 94 -3.64 7.09 0.27
CA ARG A 94 -3.80 8.31 -0.53
C ARG A 94 -2.55 8.51 -1.39
N LYS A 95 -2.74 9.03 -2.59
CA LYS A 95 -1.59 9.25 -3.47
C LYS A 95 -0.68 10.37 -2.94
N GLU A 96 -1.24 11.30 -2.19
CA GLU A 96 -0.51 12.47 -1.70
C GLU A 96 0.60 12.11 -0.72
N VAL A 97 0.52 10.95 -0.06
CA VAL A 97 1.56 10.58 0.89
C VAL A 97 2.85 10.14 0.22
N ILE A 98 2.78 9.79 -1.06
CA ILE A 98 3.96 9.34 -1.81
C ILE A 98 4.64 10.51 -2.47
N ASN A 99 5.96 10.61 -2.28
CA ASN A 99 6.77 11.51 -3.10
C ASN A 99 7.06 10.78 -4.40
N GLU A 100 6.23 11.01 -5.41
CA GLU A 100 6.27 10.20 -6.63
C GLU A 100 7.58 10.36 -7.38
N ALA A 101 8.10 11.59 -7.44
CA ALA A 101 9.36 11.83 -8.14
C ALA A 101 10.49 11.02 -7.50
N GLU A 102 10.54 11.00 -6.17
CA GLU A 102 11.59 10.25 -5.46
C GLU A 102 11.37 8.76 -5.58
N LEU A 103 10.12 8.30 -5.57
CA LEU A 103 9.86 6.88 -5.74
C LEU A 103 10.26 6.42 -7.13
N ILE A 104 9.99 7.21 -8.15
CA ILE A 104 10.41 6.90 -9.52
C ILE A 104 11.93 6.79 -9.57
N GLN A 105 12.64 7.74 -8.99
CA GLN A 105 14.09 7.70 -8.97
C GLN A 105 14.60 6.44 -8.28
N LEU A 106 14.03 6.10 -7.15
CA LEU A 106 14.45 4.92 -6.40
C LEU A 106 14.20 3.63 -7.19
N MET A 107 13.05 3.52 -7.83
CA MET A 107 12.73 2.33 -8.60
C MET A 107 13.59 2.19 -9.84
N GLU A 108 14.09 3.30 -10.38
CA GLU A 108 15.06 3.23 -11.48
C GLU A 108 16.40 2.69 -11.00
N GLU A 109 16.77 3.03 -9.77
CA GLU A 109 18.04 2.58 -9.20
C GLU A 109 17.95 1.17 -8.62
N ARG A 110 16.81 0.86 -7.99
CA ARG A 110 16.60 -0.44 -7.37
C ARG A 110 15.59 -1.23 -8.19
N THR A 111 16.10 -2.08 -9.06
CA THR A 111 15.24 -2.85 -9.97
C THR A 111 14.51 -3.99 -9.27
N ASP A 112 14.79 -4.22 -7.99
CA ASP A 112 14.12 -5.24 -7.20
C ASP A 112 12.83 -4.76 -6.54
N LEU A 113 12.61 -3.44 -6.44
CA LEU A 113 11.46 -2.90 -5.75
C LEU A 113 10.21 -2.93 -6.62
N LYS A 114 9.07 -3.12 -5.98
CA LYS A 114 7.76 -3.13 -6.64
C LYS A 114 6.82 -2.17 -5.95
N TYR A 115 5.89 -1.63 -6.70
CA TYR A 115 4.89 -0.70 -6.18
C TYR A 115 3.51 -1.10 -6.69
N MET A 116 2.58 -1.21 -5.77
CA MET A 116 1.20 -1.58 -6.09
C MET A 116 0.26 -0.58 -5.44
N THR A 117 -0.72 -0.10 -6.19
CA THR A 117 -1.66 0.88 -5.65
C THR A 117 -3.04 0.68 -6.26
N ASP A 118 -4.08 1.02 -5.49
CA ASP A 118 -5.44 1.05 -6.02
C ASP A 118 -5.87 2.49 -6.31
N ILE A 119 -4.96 3.45 -6.15
CA ILE A 119 -5.22 4.85 -6.43
C ILE A 119 -4.26 5.28 -7.51
N MET A 120 -4.80 5.76 -8.64
CA MET A 120 -3.94 6.14 -9.75
C MET A 120 -3.03 7.31 -9.34
N PRO A 121 -1.71 7.13 -9.41
CA PRO A 121 -0.80 8.23 -9.10
C PRO A 121 -0.87 9.32 -10.17
N ALA A 122 -0.44 10.52 -9.80
CA ALA A 122 -0.35 11.60 -10.78
C ALA A 122 0.60 11.23 -11.91
N ALA A 123 1.67 10.51 -11.59
CA ALA A 123 2.67 10.09 -12.58
C ALA A 123 2.41 8.67 -13.09
N ASN A 124 1.15 8.25 -13.17
CA ASN A 124 0.80 6.89 -13.55
C ASN A 124 1.44 6.46 -14.87
N GLU A 125 1.45 7.33 -15.86
CA GLU A 125 2.02 6.97 -17.16
C GLU A 125 3.51 6.72 -17.07
N THR A 126 4.21 7.51 -16.26
CA THR A 126 5.64 7.31 -16.07
C THR A 126 5.92 5.98 -15.38
N PHE A 127 5.17 5.67 -14.32
CA PHE A 127 5.33 4.40 -13.63
C PHE A 127 5.05 3.23 -14.58
N ALA A 128 3.99 3.32 -15.34
CA ALA A 128 3.60 2.21 -16.23
C ALA A 128 4.63 2.02 -17.35
N ALA A 129 5.18 3.11 -17.88
CA ALA A 129 6.13 3.03 -18.97
C ALA A 129 7.49 2.52 -18.50
N LYS A 130 7.95 3.00 -17.33
CA LYS A 130 9.30 2.68 -16.86
C LYS A 130 9.38 1.37 -16.08
N PHE A 131 8.32 0.97 -15.42
CA PHE A 131 8.39 -0.13 -14.46
C PHE A 131 7.40 -1.25 -14.78
N ALA A 132 7.23 -1.55 -16.05
CA ALA A 132 6.38 -2.67 -16.46
C ALA A 132 6.82 -3.94 -15.74
N GLY A 133 5.87 -4.64 -15.14
CA GLY A 133 6.17 -5.86 -14.38
C GLY A 133 6.53 -5.61 -12.93
N ARG A 134 6.76 -4.35 -12.54
CA ARG A 134 7.07 -3.99 -11.16
C ARG A 134 6.12 -2.95 -10.59
N TYR A 135 5.30 -2.37 -11.43
CA TYR A 135 4.31 -1.39 -11.03
C TYR A 135 2.94 -1.91 -11.43
N PHE A 136 2.02 -1.90 -10.46
CA PHE A 136 0.66 -2.34 -10.70
C PHE A 136 -0.30 -1.31 -10.11
N SER A 137 -1.24 -0.86 -10.93
CA SER A 137 -2.29 0.03 -10.48
C SER A 137 -3.60 -0.56 -10.95
N THR A 138 -4.57 -0.64 -10.06
CA THR A 138 -5.87 -1.09 -10.49
C THR A 138 -6.47 -0.04 -11.42
N PRO A 139 -7.33 -0.44 -12.34
CA PRO A 139 -8.02 0.53 -13.17
C PRO A 139 -8.79 1.49 -12.28
N LYS A 140 -9.28 2.55 -12.88
CA LYS A 140 -10.04 3.54 -12.18
C LYS A 140 -10.92 2.88 -11.12
N LYS A 141 -10.82 3.39 -9.92
CA LYS A 141 -11.59 2.84 -8.81
C LYS A 141 -13.06 3.05 -9.07
N MET A 142 -13.82 1.99 -9.05
CA MET A 142 -15.22 2.07 -9.38
C MET A 142 -16.04 2.63 -8.23
N GLY A 143 -15.68 2.30 -7.04
CA GLY A 143 -16.48 2.74 -5.93
C GLY A 143 -17.88 2.18 -5.99
N PRO A 144 -18.77 2.71 -5.20
CA PRO A 144 -20.14 2.20 -5.16
C PRO A 144 -20.92 2.42 -6.42
N ARG A 145 -20.47 3.29 -7.32
CA ARG A 145 -21.20 3.46 -8.50
C ARG A 145 -20.88 2.38 -9.38
N LEU A 146 -20.96 1.45 -9.41
CA LEU A 146 -20.66 0.47 -10.24
C LEU A 146 -21.15 0.56 -11.46
N PRO A 147 -20.85 0.30 -12.20
CA PRO A 147 -21.16 0.47 -13.55
C PRO A 147 -22.49 0.04 -13.85
N LYS A 148 -22.84 0.40 -13.99
CA LYS A 148 -23.78 0.02 -14.34
C LYS A 148 -23.76 -0.78 -15.27
N PRO A 149 -23.72 -1.05 -15.29
CA PRO A 149 -23.81 -1.85 -15.84
C PRO A 149 -23.83 -2.49 -16.47
N ILE A 150 -23.79 -2.71 -16.35
CA ILE A 150 -23.75 -3.14 -16.88
C ILE A 150 -24.32 -3.49 -17.27
N SER A 151 -24.33 -3.26 -17.00
CA SER A 151 -24.86 -3.60 -17.34
C SER A 151 -25.26 -3.63 -17.81
N THR A 152 -25.29 -3.37 -17.65
CA THR A 152 -25.70 -3.51 -18.11
C THR A 152 -25.68 -3.68 -18.77
N GLN A 153 -25.50 -3.56 -18.64
CA GLN A 153 -25.65 -3.92 -19.20
C GLN A 153 -25.76 -4.54 -19.52
N VAL A 154 -25.96 -4.49 -19.37
CA VAL A 154 -26.39 -5.20 -19.64
C VAL A 154 -26.83 -5.67 -19.93
N LEU A 155 -27.04 -5.72 -19.87
CA LEU A 155 -27.66 -6.32 -20.19
C LEU A 155 -28.16 -6.70 -20.60
N PRO A 156 -28.53 -6.72 -20.73
CA PRO A 156 -29.15 -7.25 -21.12
C PRO A 156 -29.55 -7.87 -21.49
N LEU A 157 -29.63 -7.88 -21.26
CA LEU A 157 -30.13 -8.62 -21.59
C LEU A 157 -30.67 -8.98 -22.01
N PRO A 158 -31.05 -9.10 -22.04
CA PRO A 158 -31.65 -9.53 -22.48
C PRO A 158 -32.23 -9.71 -22.59
N SER A 159 -32.12 -9.55 -22.30
CA SER A 159 -32.55 -9.90 -22.42
C SER A 159 -33.06 -10.05 -22.54
N ARG A 160 -33.36 -10.10 -22.27
CA ARG A 160 -33.73 -10.42 -22.31
C ARG A 160 -34.24 -10.47 -22.67
N LEU A 161 -34.37 -10.22 -22.63
CA LEU A 161 -34.65 -10.27 -22.89
C LEU A 161 -34.91 -10.45 -23.15
#